data_8365c3b449eaea12fa9885c2bec6dd51
#
_entry.id   8365c3b449eaea12fa9885c2bec6dd51
#
_cell.length_a   1.000
_cell.length_b   1.000
_cell.length_c   1.000
_cell.angle_alpha   90.00
_cell.angle_beta   90.00
_cell.angle_gamma   90.00
#
_symmetry.space_group_name_H-M   'P 1'
#
loop_
_entity.id
_entity.type
_entity.pdbx_description
1 polymer ?
#
loop_
_entity_poly.entity_id
_entity_poly.type
_entity_poly.pdbx_seq_one_letter_code
_entity_poly.pdbx_strand_id
1 'polypeptide(L)'
;MVSCPVYLIYLPVCLKRNRRILKLVRHINLKREVVNVVKQVNIIRLDMSTGKSQKIADYVAEEKPFYLLINTTFWATILCSPTNLKELAVGHLLSEGILKSKEEIEEVVLKESESTCYVKLRPEIKVQDRVKTSRLHARIIHSACGDSSDYQKSGKTLKIKSGLKVKAQIIFDSVKQLNFKAEGYRRTGGFHVAAIYKPDGQLVVLAEDVGRHNAVDKVIGMAALKDIDFGECFLALSGRMSGDVAFKAANVGLPIIASLSAALSSGITMAESADLTLAGFVRGKRINIYTCPERIVSKS
;
A
#
# COMPACT_ATOMS: atom_id res chain seq x y z
N MET A 1 20.43 -40.99 28.18
CA MET A 1 19.38 -41.98 27.86
C MET A 1 18.08 -41.36 28.41
N VAL A 2 17.07 -41.03 27.69
CA VAL A 2 16.40 -41.55 26.53
C VAL A 2 15.86 -40.38 25.71
N SER A 3 16.11 -40.42 24.43
CA SER A 3 15.53 -39.67 23.35
C SER A 3 14.03 -39.91 23.27
N CYS A 4 13.27 -38.87 22.88
CA CYS A 4 12.05 -39.07 22.13
C CYS A 4 11.88 -37.96 21.10
N PRO A 5 12.03 -38.24 19.82
CA PRO A 5 11.51 -37.41 18.74
C PRO A 5 10.17 -37.98 18.26
N VAL A 6 9.51 -37.22 17.39
CA VAL A 6 8.32 -37.60 16.61
C VAL A 6 7.00 -37.24 17.27
N TYR A 7 6.46 -36.07 16.83
CA TYR A 7 5.07 -35.94 16.38
C TYR A 7 4.88 -34.54 15.74
N LEU A 8 5.29 -34.42 14.51
CA LEU A 8 4.99 -33.25 13.69
C LEU A 8 4.76 -33.67 12.23
N ILE A 9 3.82 -34.59 12.02
CA ILE A 9 3.29 -34.89 10.68
C ILE A 9 1.87 -35.39 10.91
N TYR A 10 0.88 -34.50 10.81
CA TYR A 10 -0.53 -34.76 10.49
C TYR A 10 -1.41 -33.56 10.90
N LEU A 11 -1.26 -32.42 10.23
CA LEU A 11 -2.18 -31.28 10.44
C LEU A 11 -2.48 -30.48 9.15
N PRO A 12 -2.77 -31.09 8.00
CA PRO A 12 -3.31 -30.31 6.88
C PRO A 12 -4.80 -30.49 6.60
N VAL A 13 -5.49 -31.46 7.18
CA VAL A 13 -6.86 -31.82 6.69
C VAL A 13 -7.99 -31.28 7.57
N CYS A 14 -7.74 -31.01 8.85
CA CYS A 14 -8.81 -30.59 9.78
C CYS A 14 -9.10 -29.07 9.83
N LEU A 15 -8.19 -28.24 9.32
CA LEU A 15 -8.30 -26.76 9.38
C LEU A 15 -9.26 -26.15 8.35
N LYS A 16 -9.65 -26.88 7.30
CA LYS A 16 -10.53 -26.34 6.23
C LYS A 16 -12.00 -26.22 6.59
N ARG A 17 -12.46 -26.73 7.72
CA ARG A 17 -13.91 -26.76 8.09
C ARG A 17 -14.34 -25.87 9.25
N ASN A 18 -13.43 -25.22 9.98
CA ASN A 18 -13.84 -24.42 11.14
C ASN A 18 -13.57 -22.91 10.95
N ARG A 19 -14.58 -22.17 10.50
CA ARG A 19 -14.53 -20.71 10.30
C ARG A 19 -14.13 -19.92 11.55
N ARG A 20 -14.35 -20.46 12.77
CA ARG A 20 -13.93 -19.82 14.03
C ARG A 20 -12.43 -19.95 14.26
N ILE A 21 -11.83 -21.10 13.95
CA ILE A 21 -10.37 -21.32 14.07
C ILE A 21 -9.63 -20.47 13.05
N LEU A 22 -10.12 -20.37 11.79
CA LEU A 22 -9.55 -19.48 10.76
C LEU A 22 -9.65 -17.99 11.14
N LYS A 23 -10.74 -17.56 11.80
CA LYS A 23 -10.83 -16.20 12.36
C LYS A 23 -9.84 -15.98 13.50
N LEU A 24 -9.66 -16.96 14.38
CA LEU A 24 -8.73 -16.90 15.51
C LEU A 24 -7.28 -16.85 15.03
N VAL A 25 -6.90 -17.71 14.08
CA VAL A 25 -5.54 -17.73 13.48
C VAL A 25 -5.25 -16.43 12.71
N ARG A 26 -6.22 -15.91 11.97
CA ARG A 26 -6.10 -14.57 11.34
C ARG A 26 -5.96 -13.46 12.36
N HIS A 27 -6.69 -13.52 13.48
CA HIS A 27 -6.61 -12.52 14.56
C HIS A 27 -5.27 -12.60 15.31
N ILE A 28 -4.72 -13.80 15.49
CA ILE A 28 -3.40 -14.03 16.11
C ILE A 28 -2.28 -13.55 15.18
N ASN A 29 -2.37 -13.81 13.88
CA ASN A 29 -1.38 -13.34 12.90
C ASN A 29 -1.43 -11.81 12.74
N LEU A 30 -2.62 -11.19 12.66
CA LEU A 30 -2.77 -9.74 12.67
C LEU A 30 -2.20 -9.11 13.95
N LYS A 31 -2.43 -9.71 15.13
CA LYS A 31 -1.81 -9.23 16.38
C LYS A 31 -0.29 -9.36 16.40
N ARG A 32 0.28 -10.43 15.81
CA ARG A 32 1.75 -10.58 15.68
C ARG A 32 2.36 -9.55 14.74
N GLU A 33 1.73 -9.26 13.60
CA GLU A 33 2.22 -8.24 12.66
C GLU A 33 2.19 -6.84 13.28
N VAL A 34 1.14 -6.49 14.02
CA VAL A 34 1.03 -5.16 14.67
C VAL A 34 2.04 -4.98 15.81
N VAL A 35 2.42 -6.05 16.50
CA VAL A 35 3.45 -5.98 17.59
C VAL A 35 4.83 -5.59 17.03
N ASN A 36 5.13 -5.91 15.76
CA ASN A 36 6.43 -5.63 15.14
C ASN A 36 6.56 -4.23 14.52
N VAL A 37 5.45 -3.48 14.36
CA VAL A 37 5.46 -2.14 13.74
C VAL A 37 5.28 -0.99 14.72
N VAL A 38 5.03 -1.32 16.00
CA VAL A 38 4.74 -0.35 17.05
C VAL A 38 5.71 -0.55 18.20
N LYS A 39 6.45 0.50 18.53
CA LYS A 39 7.41 0.50 19.65
C LYS A 39 6.82 1.24 20.85
N GLN A 40 6.91 0.64 22.02
CA GLN A 40 6.57 1.33 23.26
C GLN A 40 7.73 2.22 23.71
N VAL A 41 7.42 3.47 24.08
CA VAL A 41 8.36 4.45 24.59
C VAL A 41 7.82 5.15 25.82
N ASN A 42 8.69 5.59 26.71
CA ASN A 42 8.30 6.40 27.86
C ASN A 42 8.30 7.88 27.47
N ILE A 43 7.21 8.56 27.73
CA ILE A 43 7.05 9.98 27.43
C ILE A 43 6.66 10.78 28.67
N ILE A 44 6.80 12.08 28.60
CA ILE A 44 6.19 13.03 29.52
C ILE A 44 4.98 13.64 28.81
N ARG A 45 3.77 13.43 29.34
CA ARG A 45 2.57 14.07 28.84
C ARG A 45 2.25 15.29 29.69
N LEU A 46 2.17 16.46 29.05
CA LEU A 46 1.77 17.71 29.65
C LEU A 46 0.30 17.98 29.33
N ASP A 47 -0.52 18.13 30.36
CA ASP A 47 -1.92 18.57 30.22
C ASP A 47 -1.96 20.10 30.18
N MET A 48 -2.32 20.67 29.03
CA MET A 48 -2.33 22.12 28.82
C MET A 48 -3.46 22.83 29.57
N SER A 49 -4.49 22.11 30.03
CA SER A 49 -5.60 22.69 30.79
C SER A 49 -5.25 22.85 32.27
N THR A 50 -4.42 21.95 32.81
CA THR A 50 -4.07 21.90 34.23
C THR A 50 -2.62 22.27 34.53
N GLY A 51 -1.75 22.33 33.52
CA GLY A 51 -0.31 22.52 33.65
C GLY A 51 0.43 21.33 34.28
N LYS A 52 -0.25 20.20 34.53
CA LYS A 52 0.34 19.02 35.14
C LYS A 52 1.05 18.16 34.12
N SER A 53 2.20 17.62 34.52
CA SER A 53 2.92 16.62 33.73
C SER A 53 2.92 15.26 34.38
N GLN A 54 2.91 14.20 33.57
CA GLN A 54 2.99 12.81 34.04
C GLN A 54 3.87 11.96 33.12
N LYS A 55 4.61 11.02 33.70
CA LYS A 55 5.35 10.01 32.92
C LYS A 55 4.39 8.89 32.58
N ILE A 56 4.27 8.58 31.30
CA ILE A 56 3.42 7.50 30.79
C ILE A 56 4.15 6.72 29.69
N ALA A 57 3.70 5.50 29.47
CA ALA A 57 4.07 4.75 28.27
C ALA A 57 3.17 5.15 27.09
N ASP A 58 3.76 5.31 25.92
CA ASP A 58 3.05 5.58 24.67
C ASP A 58 3.58 4.67 23.56
N TYR A 59 2.88 4.64 22.43
CA TYR A 59 3.23 3.82 21.28
C TYR A 59 3.56 4.69 20.07
N VAL A 60 4.67 4.38 19.41
CA VAL A 60 5.13 5.07 18.20
C VAL A 60 5.28 4.09 17.04
N ALA A 61 5.06 4.58 15.83
CA ALA A 61 5.28 3.81 14.62
C ALA A 61 6.78 3.52 14.42
N GLU A 62 7.12 2.31 14.00
CA GLU A 62 8.49 1.94 13.69
C GLU A 62 8.76 2.09 12.19
N GLU A 63 9.87 2.75 11.86
CA GLU A 63 10.42 2.87 10.50
C GLU A 63 11.77 2.18 10.44
N LYS A 64 11.96 1.34 9.41
CA LYS A 64 13.22 0.62 9.17
C LYS A 64 13.64 0.68 7.71
N PRO A 65 14.94 0.61 7.42
CA PRO A 65 15.41 0.40 6.07
C PRO A 65 15.06 -1.00 5.59
N PHE A 66 14.55 -1.08 4.36
CA PHE A 66 14.26 -2.29 3.63
C PHE A 66 15.04 -2.27 2.33
N TYR A 67 15.79 -3.33 2.07
CA TYR A 67 16.67 -3.43 0.91
C TYR A 67 16.01 -4.29 -0.18
N LEU A 68 15.88 -3.72 -1.36
CA LEU A 68 15.32 -4.41 -2.52
C LEU A 68 16.43 -4.71 -3.53
N LEU A 69 16.51 -5.96 -3.95
CA LEU A 69 17.39 -6.41 -5.01
C LEU A 69 16.58 -7.03 -6.16
N ILE A 70 16.97 -6.72 -7.39
CA ILE A 70 16.42 -7.36 -8.59
C ILE A 70 17.51 -8.26 -9.18
N ASN A 71 17.18 -9.53 -9.35
CA ASN A 71 18.14 -10.60 -9.64
C ASN A 71 19.22 -10.62 -8.56
N THR A 72 20.41 -10.18 -8.79
CA THR A 72 21.49 -10.06 -7.77
C THR A 72 21.94 -8.62 -7.59
N THR A 73 21.28 -7.68 -8.27
CA THR A 73 21.68 -6.27 -8.29
C THR A 73 20.86 -5.48 -7.28
N PHE A 74 21.55 -4.71 -6.45
CA PHE A 74 20.89 -3.76 -5.55
C PHE A 74 20.04 -2.76 -6.34
N TRP A 75 18.78 -2.63 -5.93
CA TRP A 75 17.82 -1.76 -6.58
C TRP A 75 17.56 -0.48 -5.79
N ALA A 76 17.09 -0.62 -4.55
CA ALA A 76 16.71 0.51 -3.71
C ALA A 76 16.79 0.18 -2.22
N THR A 77 16.97 1.23 -1.41
CA THR A 77 16.64 1.22 0.02
C THR A 77 15.34 1.97 0.22
N ILE A 78 14.35 1.33 0.83
CA ILE A 78 13.03 1.90 1.13
C ILE A 78 12.89 2.04 2.64
N LEU A 79 12.69 3.27 3.14
CA LEU A 79 12.33 3.48 4.55
C LEU A 79 10.85 3.21 4.72
N CYS A 80 10.48 2.20 5.48
CA CYS A 80 9.11 1.72 5.59
C CYS A 80 8.81 1.09 6.96
N SER A 81 7.55 0.88 7.23
CA SER A 81 7.13 0.02 8.34
C SER A 81 7.44 -1.45 8.02
N PRO A 82 8.03 -2.22 8.97
CA PRO A 82 8.57 -3.56 8.71
C PRO A 82 7.48 -4.66 8.62
N THR A 83 6.42 -4.41 7.86
CA THR A 83 5.35 -5.38 7.55
C THR A 83 5.08 -5.44 6.07
N ASN A 84 4.56 -6.56 5.60
CA ASN A 84 4.19 -6.77 4.20
C ASN A 84 5.34 -6.43 3.23
N LEU A 85 6.57 -6.78 3.61
CA LEU A 85 7.78 -6.40 2.87
C LEU A 85 7.86 -7.08 1.50
N LYS A 86 7.36 -8.31 1.39
CA LYS A 86 7.26 -9.01 0.10
C LYS A 86 6.28 -8.29 -0.84
N GLU A 87 5.13 -7.92 -0.31
CA GLU A 87 4.11 -7.18 -1.04
C GLU A 87 4.61 -5.78 -1.41
N LEU A 88 5.34 -5.11 -0.50
CA LEU A 88 6.01 -3.84 -0.78
C LEU A 88 6.97 -3.94 -1.96
N ALA A 89 7.83 -4.98 -2.00
CA ALA A 89 8.78 -5.20 -3.08
C ALA A 89 8.08 -5.38 -4.43
N VAL A 90 7.10 -6.28 -4.49
CA VAL A 90 6.34 -6.58 -5.72
C VAL A 90 5.54 -5.35 -6.17
N GLY A 91 4.84 -4.72 -5.23
CA GLY A 91 4.00 -3.56 -5.52
C GLY A 91 4.82 -2.35 -5.98
N HIS A 92 5.98 -2.10 -5.36
CA HIS A 92 6.90 -1.05 -5.78
C HIS A 92 7.35 -1.24 -7.24
N LEU A 93 7.77 -2.45 -7.60
CA LEU A 93 8.22 -2.73 -8.97
C LEU A 93 7.10 -2.60 -10.01
N LEU A 94 5.87 -3.02 -9.67
CA LEU A 94 4.70 -2.86 -10.54
C LEU A 94 4.28 -1.39 -10.67
N SER A 95 4.15 -0.70 -9.55
CA SER A 95 3.68 0.68 -9.50
C SER A 95 4.64 1.67 -10.15
N GLU A 96 5.95 1.40 -10.12
CA GLU A 96 6.97 2.18 -10.83
C GLU A 96 7.12 1.78 -12.32
N GLY A 97 6.36 0.77 -12.78
CA GLY A 97 6.39 0.32 -14.18
C GLY A 97 7.67 -0.46 -14.55
N ILE A 98 8.43 -0.92 -13.56
CA ILE A 98 9.59 -1.81 -13.75
C ILE A 98 9.11 -3.19 -14.19
N LEU A 99 8.03 -3.65 -13.58
CA LEU A 99 7.30 -4.84 -13.99
C LEU A 99 5.97 -4.42 -14.63
N LYS A 100 5.56 -5.15 -15.65
CA LYS A 100 4.24 -4.99 -16.28
C LYS A 100 3.17 -5.86 -15.60
N SER A 101 3.60 -7.01 -15.07
CA SER A 101 2.74 -7.93 -14.37
C SER A 101 3.56 -8.84 -13.43
N LYS A 102 2.90 -9.53 -12.51
CA LYS A 102 3.57 -10.47 -11.59
C LYS A 102 4.13 -11.72 -12.29
N GLU A 103 3.61 -12.06 -13.46
CA GLU A 103 4.07 -13.21 -14.28
C GLU A 103 5.51 -13.02 -14.77
N GLU A 104 6.04 -11.80 -14.76
CA GLU A 104 7.44 -11.52 -15.06
C GLU A 104 8.39 -11.91 -13.91
N ILE A 105 7.85 -12.21 -12.75
CA ILE A 105 8.60 -12.67 -11.57
C ILE A 105 8.74 -14.19 -11.64
N GLU A 106 9.98 -14.68 -11.51
CA GLU A 106 10.26 -16.09 -11.32
C GLU A 106 10.16 -16.49 -9.84
N GLU A 107 10.75 -15.66 -8.95
CA GLU A 107 10.79 -15.94 -7.51
C GLU A 107 10.89 -14.65 -6.69
N VAL A 108 10.31 -14.66 -5.49
CA VAL A 108 10.48 -13.60 -4.48
C VAL A 108 10.91 -14.22 -3.16
N VAL A 109 12.12 -13.89 -2.73
CA VAL A 109 12.70 -14.37 -1.46
C VAL A 109 12.85 -13.21 -0.50
N LEU A 110 12.12 -13.25 0.61
CA LEU A 110 12.26 -12.30 1.71
C LEU A 110 13.16 -12.91 2.81
N LYS A 111 14.27 -12.24 3.12
CA LYS A 111 15.10 -12.51 4.28
C LYS A 111 14.78 -11.50 5.38
N GLU A 112 13.83 -11.86 6.25
CA GLU A 112 13.33 -10.96 7.30
C GLU A 112 14.44 -10.46 8.24
N SER A 113 15.37 -11.34 8.64
CA SER A 113 16.49 -11.00 9.52
C SER A 113 17.42 -9.93 8.95
N GLU A 114 17.50 -9.83 7.62
CA GLU A 114 18.33 -8.87 6.89
C GLU A 114 17.51 -7.67 6.39
N SER A 115 16.18 -7.65 6.61
CA SER A 115 15.25 -6.67 6.00
C SER A 115 15.47 -6.57 4.49
N THR A 116 15.73 -7.68 3.81
CA THR A 116 16.15 -7.72 2.39
C THR A 116 15.22 -8.61 1.58
N CYS A 117 14.76 -8.11 0.44
CA CYS A 117 13.97 -8.88 -0.51
C CYS A 117 14.70 -9.01 -1.86
N TYR A 118 14.80 -10.22 -2.32
CA TYR A 118 15.37 -10.58 -3.63
C TYR A 118 14.20 -10.91 -4.55
N VAL A 119 14.06 -10.16 -5.64
CA VAL A 119 13.08 -10.43 -6.69
C VAL A 119 13.82 -10.95 -7.91
N LYS A 120 13.69 -12.24 -8.19
CA LYS A 120 14.26 -12.88 -9.37
C LYS A 120 13.25 -12.75 -10.51
N LEU A 121 13.67 -12.16 -11.62
CA LEU A 121 12.85 -12.00 -12.81
C LEU A 121 13.13 -13.12 -13.81
N ARG A 122 12.15 -13.40 -14.66
CA ARG A 122 12.31 -14.30 -15.78
C ARG A 122 13.43 -13.83 -16.70
N PRO A 123 14.22 -14.74 -17.33
CA PRO A 123 15.42 -14.40 -18.10
C PRO A 123 15.20 -13.43 -19.27
N GLU A 124 13.98 -13.44 -19.86
CA GLU A 124 13.61 -12.56 -20.97
C GLU A 124 13.38 -11.10 -20.55
N ILE A 125 13.28 -10.83 -19.24
CA ILE A 125 12.99 -9.49 -18.73
C ILE A 125 14.26 -8.69 -18.54
N LYS A 126 14.48 -7.70 -19.42
CA LYS A 126 15.62 -6.78 -19.37
C LYS A 126 15.25 -5.50 -18.61
N VAL A 127 15.57 -5.45 -17.33
CA VAL A 127 15.27 -4.30 -16.45
C VAL A 127 15.92 -3.03 -16.94
N GLN A 128 17.16 -3.10 -17.46
CA GLN A 128 17.94 -1.94 -17.91
C GLN A 128 17.21 -1.13 -19.00
N ASP A 129 16.48 -1.81 -19.88
CA ASP A 129 15.73 -1.14 -20.95
C ASP A 129 14.51 -0.39 -20.41
N ARG A 130 13.97 -0.83 -19.28
CA ARG A 130 12.82 -0.21 -18.61
C ARG A 130 13.24 0.92 -17.68
N VAL A 131 14.40 0.81 -17.05
CA VAL A 131 14.95 1.84 -16.15
C VAL A 131 15.26 3.13 -16.89
N LYS A 132 15.71 3.06 -18.15
CA LYS A 132 15.94 4.24 -19.00
C LYS A 132 14.66 5.07 -19.23
N THR A 133 13.50 4.43 -19.09
CA THR A 133 12.18 5.06 -19.21
C THR A 133 11.53 5.35 -17.88
N SER A 134 12.07 4.81 -16.76
CA SER A 134 11.58 5.03 -15.41
C SER A 134 12.40 6.13 -14.72
N ARG A 135 11.81 6.78 -13.76
CA ARG A 135 12.34 7.99 -13.08
C ARG A 135 13.39 7.71 -12.01
N LEU A 136 13.79 6.46 -11.82
CA LEU A 136 14.61 6.03 -10.68
C LEU A 136 16.07 6.38 -10.89
N HIS A 137 16.41 7.67 -10.72
CA HIS A 137 17.80 8.12 -10.59
C HIS A 137 18.28 8.13 -9.13
N ALA A 138 17.38 8.13 -8.16
CA ALA A 138 17.72 8.11 -6.74
C ALA A 138 17.50 6.72 -6.13
N ARG A 139 18.55 6.15 -5.54
CA ARG A 139 18.54 4.81 -4.93
C ARG A 139 18.04 4.79 -3.48
N ILE A 140 17.62 5.92 -2.93
CA ILE A 140 17.04 6.04 -1.59
C ILE A 140 15.63 6.62 -1.75
N ILE A 141 14.63 5.83 -1.34
CA ILE A 141 13.23 6.23 -1.38
C ILE A 141 12.82 6.55 0.05
N HIS A 142 12.66 7.85 0.32
CA HIS A 142 12.21 8.31 1.63
C HIS A 142 10.70 8.11 1.78
N SER A 143 10.25 7.86 3.01
CA SER A 143 8.83 7.86 3.37
C SER A 143 8.18 9.24 3.17
N ALA A 144 8.99 10.30 3.23
CA ALA A 144 8.58 11.68 3.01
C ALA A 144 8.94 12.15 1.58
N CYS A 145 7.92 12.49 0.79
CA CYS A 145 7.93 13.30 -0.45
C CYS A 145 9.16 13.17 -1.38
N GLY A 146 9.03 12.35 -2.41
CA GLY A 146 9.84 12.49 -3.62
C GLY A 146 9.46 13.77 -4.39
N ASP A 147 10.43 14.38 -5.06
CA ASP A 147 10.25 15.61 -5.85
C ASP A 147 9.45 15.31 -7.13
N SER A 148 8.45 16.15 -7.42
CA SER A 148 7.41 15.90 -8.44
C SER A 148 7.77 16.42 -9.84
N SER A 149 9.01 16.85 -10.09
CA SER A 149 9.36 17.60 -11.31
C SER A 149 9.55 16.76 -12.60
N ASP A 150 9.66 15.43 -12.50
CA ASP A 150 10.02 14.58 -13.64
C ASP A 150 8.85 13.85 -14.35
N TYR A 151 7.60 14.11 -13.94
CA TYR A 151 6.42 13.39 -14.48
C TYR A 151 6.16 13.57 -15.97
N GLN A 152 6.69 14.65 -16.57
CA GLN A 152 6.44 14.98 -17.98
C GLN A 152 7.44 14.39 -18.98
N LYS A 153 8.56 13.80 -18.50
CA LYS A 153 9.66 13.38 -19.39
C LYS A 153 9.57 11.96 -19.96
N SER A 154 8.72 11.12 -19.43
CA SER A 154 8.60 9.74 -19.91
C SER A 154 7.55 9.61 -21.02
N GLY A 155 7.70 10.14 -22.17
CA GLY A 155 6.84 10.13 -23.40
C GLY A 155 5.77 9.04 -23.63
N LYS A 156 5.44 8.21 -22.62
CA LYS A 156 4.33 7.25 -22.64
C LYS A 156 3.16 7.82 -21.86
N THR A 157 2.13 8.22 -22.58
CA THR A 157 0.81 8.53 -22.00
C THR A 157 0.19 7.21 -21.53
N LEU A 158 0.16 6.99 -20.22
CA LEU A 158 -0.60 5.89 -19.62
C LEU A 158 -2.08 6.27 -19.73
N LYS A 159 -2.87 5.53 -20.48
CA LYS A 159 -4.32 5.75 -20.61
C LYS A 159 -5.06 4.58 -19.96
N ILE A 160 -5.80 4.86 -18.91
CA ILE A 160 -6.61 3.85 -18.21
C ILE A 160 -7.86 3.58 -19.04
N LYS A 161 -7.99 2.33 -19.49
CA LYS A 161 -9.18 1.84 -20.22
C LYS A 161 -10.02 1.02 -19.23
N SER A 162 -10.92 1.68 -18.50
CA SER A 162 -11.84 1.01 -17.59
C SER A 162 -13.20 1.68 -17.65
N GLY A 163 -14.24 0.85 -17.78
CA GLY A 163 -15.65 1.25 -17.70
C GLY A 163 -16.18 1.26 -16.27
N LEU A 164 -15.34 1.10 -15.26
CA LEU A 164 -15.74 1.03 -13.85
C LEU A 164 -16.55 2.25 -13.45
N LYS A 165 -17.70 1.98 -12.81
CA LYS A 165 -18.54 2.99 -12.17
C LYS A 165 -18.81 2.59 -10.73
N VAL A 166 -18.63 3.52 -9.80
CA VAL A 166 -18.82 3.28 -8.37
C VAL A 166 -19.78 4.33 -7.79
N LYS A 167 -20.73 3.89 -6.98
CA LYS A 167 -21.65 4.80 -6.27
C LYS A 167 -20.86 5.68 -5.31
N ALA A 168 -21.14 6.99 -5.30
CA ALA A 168 -20.50 7.96 -4.42
C ALA A 168 -20.59 7.54 -2.93
N GLN A 169 -21.73 6.97 -2.52
CA GLN A 169 -21.92 6.46 -1.16
C GLN A 169 -20.94 5.34 -0.80
N ILE A 170 -20.68 4.41 -1.73
CA ILE A 170 -19.74 3.32 -1.51
C ILE A 170 -18.32 3.88 -1.32
N ILE A 171 -17.90 4.82 -2.16
CA ILE A 171 -16.60 5.50 -2.03
C ILE A 171 -16.51 6.20 -0.67
N PHE A 172 -17.55 6.94 -0.30
CA PHE A 172 -17.59 7.68 0.96
C PHE A 172 -17.45 6.73 2.17
N ASP A 173 -18.22 5.65 2.20
CA ASP A 173 -18.21 4.69 3.31
C ASP A 173 -16.89 3.91 3.38
N SER A 174 -16.31 3.54 2.23
CA SER A 174 -15.02 2.86 2.15
C SER A 174 -13.88 3.74 2.70
N VAL A 175 -13.82 5.00 2.26
CA VAL A 175 -12.78 5.94 2.71
C VAL A 175 -12.97 6.30 4.20
N LYS A 176 -14.19 6.50 4.65
CA LYS A 176 -14.50 6.78 6.07
C LYS A 176 -14.02 5.67 6.99
N GLN A 177 -14.07 4.41 6.53
CA GLN A 177 -13.70 3.25 7.35
C GLN A 177 -12.18 2.98 7.40
N LEU A 178 -11.36 3.63 6.57
CA LEU A 178 -9.92 3.34 6.49
C LEU A 178 -9.25 3.36 7.87
N ASN A 179 -9.33 4.50 8.57
CA ASN A 179 -8.65 4.68 9.84
C ASN A 179 -9.22 3.78 10.96
N PHE A 180 -10.50 3.40 10.88
CA PHE A 180 -11.11 2.47 11.84
C PHE A 180 -10.61 1.03 11.65
N LYS A 181 -10.30 0.63 10.42
CA LYS A 181 -9.77 -0.69 10.10
C LYS A 181 -8.27 -0.81 10.31
N ALA A 182 -7.56 0.32 10.42
CA ALA A 182 -6.12 0.43 10.56
C ALA A 182 -5.72 0.39 12.05
N GLU A 183 -5.15 -0.70 12.52
CA GLU A 183 -4.82 -0.90 13.93
C GLU A 183 -3.59 -0.09 14.35
N GLY A 184 -2.54 -0.07 13.53
CA GLY A 184 -1.33 0.70 13.80
C GLY A 184 -1.62 2.20 13.84
N TYR A 185 -2.42 2.72 12.89
CA TYR A 185 -2.87 4.11 12.88
C TYR A 185 -3.63 4.47 14.17
N ARG A 186 -4.58 3.62 14.59
CA ARG A 186 -5.38 3.89 15.82
C ARG A 186 -4.53 3.92 17.08
N ARG A 187 -3.45 3.15 17.12
CA ARG A 187 -2.56 3.07 18.29
C ARG A 187 -1.55 4.21 18.36
N THR A 188 -1.10 4.71 17.23
CA THR A 188 0.05 5.62 17.17
C THR A 188 -0.22 6.94 16.46
N GLY A 189 -1.21 6.99 15.56
CA GLY A 189 -1.41 8.13 14.65
C GLY A 189 -0.30 8.29 13.60
N GLY A 190 0.74 7.44 13.61
CA GLY A 190 1.97 7.59 12.82
C GLY A 190 1.95 6.87 11.46
N PHE A 191 0.82 6.29 11.05
CA PHE A 191 0.72 5.55 9.79
C PHE A 191 -0.18 6.24 8.77
N HIS A 192 0.13 6.02 7.51
CA HIS A 192 -0.81 6.17 6.40
C HIS A 192 -1.49 4.84 6.11
N VAL A 193 -2.70 4.91 5.58
CA VAL A 193 -3.52 3.75 5.23
C VAL A 193 -3.85 3.79 3.76
N ALA A 194 -3.70 2.65 3.09
CA ALA A 194 -4.20 2.40 1.74
C ALA A 194 -5.06 1.14 1.73
N ALA A 195 -6.07 1.10 0.87
CA ALA A 195 -6.91 -0.08 0.68
C ALA A 195 -7.45 -0.16 -0.75
N ILE A 196 -7.59 -1.36 -1.27
CA ILE A 196 -8.25 -1.62 -2.56
C ILE A 196 -9.62 -2.23 -2.28
N TYR A 197 -10.63 -1.71 -2.94
CA TYR A 197 -12.02 -2.11 -2.83
C TYR A 197 -12.60 -2.47 -4.19
N LYS A 198 -13.57 -3.39 -4.21
CA LYS A 198 -14.46 -3.63 -5.35
C LYS A 198 -15.55 -2.56 -5.43
N PRO A 199 -16.22 -2.40 -6.59
CA PRO A 199 -17.25 -1.37 -6.79
C PRO A 199 -18.47 -1.49 -5.88
N ASP A 200 -18.69 -2.65 -5.27
CA ASP A 200 -19.73 -2.91 -4.27
C ASP A 200 -19.31 -2.53 -2.82
N GLY A 201 -18.07 -2.07 -2.64
CA GLY A 201 -17.51 -1.72 -1.33
C GLY A 201 -16.87 -2.89 -0.59
N GLN A 202 -16.74 -4.07 -1.21
CA GLN A 202 -16.00 -5.19 -0.64
C GLN A 202 -14.53 -4.82 -0.53
N LEU A 203 -13.98 -4.88 0.69
CA LEU A 203 -12.55 -4.71 0.94
C LEU A 203 -11.77 -5.91 0.39
N VAL A 204 -10.85 -5.66 -0.53
CA VAL A 204 -9.94 -6.67 -1.10
C VAL A 204 -8.67 -6.81 -0.27
N VAL A 205 -7.96 -5.69 -0.06
CA VAL A 205 -6.72 -5.60 0.72
C VAL A 205 -6.63 -4.26 1.43
N LEU A 206 -5.91 -4.23 2.55
CA LEU A 206 -5.58 -3.02 3.30
C LEU A 206 -4.15 -3.13 3.82
N ALA A 207 -3.40 -2.05 3.76
CA ALA A 207 -2.07 -1.94 4.34
C ALA A 207 -1.86 -0.60 5.03
N GLU A 208 -0.95 -0.61 6.01
CA GLU A 208 -0.47 0.55 6.74
C GLU A 208 1.03 0.72 6.52
N ASP A 209 1.48 1.96 6.43
CA ASP A 209 2.91 2.30 6.40
C ASP A 209 3.11 3.74 6.91
N VAL A 210 4.29 4.03 7.48
CA VAL A 210 4.69 5.40 7.83
C VAL A 210 4.77 6.29 6.59
N GLY A 211 5.08 5.70 5.43
CA GLY A 211 5.11 6.34 4.11
C GLY A 211 3.84 6.10 3.31
N ARG A 212 3.15 7.18 2.88
CA ARG A 212 1.93 7.05 2.06
C ARG A 212 2.16 6.29 0.74
N HIS A 213 3.33 6.47 0.12
CA HIS A 213 3.70 5.77 -1.12
C HIS A 213 3.88 4.27 -0.88
N ASN A 214 4.53 3.91 0.22
CA ASN A 214 4.73 2.52 0.61
C ASN A 214 3.40 1.83 0.94
N ALA A 215 2.46 2.53 1.59
CA ALA A 215 1.13 1.98 1.83
C ALA A 215 0.40 1.63 0.51
N VAL A 216 0.55 2.49 -0.52
CA VAL A 216 0.03 2.24 -1.87
C VAL A 216 0.75 1.05 -2.52
N ASP A 217 2.08 1.01 -2.47
CA ASP A 217 2.87 -0.09 -3.02
C ASP A 217 2.49 -1.43 -2.36
N LYS A 218 2.33 -1.46 -1.04
CA LYS A 218 1.89 -2.65 -0.30
C LYS A 218 0.55 -3.19 -0.81
N VAL A 219 -0.48 -2.35 -0.96
CA VAL A 219 -1.79 -2.82 -1.43
C VAL A 219 -1.78 -3.23 -2.90
N ILE A 220 -0.96 -2.58 -3.73
CA ILE A 220 -0.76 -3.00 -5.13
C ILE A 220 -0.11 -4.38 -5.17
N GLY A 221 0.96 -4.61 -4.41
CA GLY A 221 1.59 -5.92 -4.34
C GLY A 221 0.69 -7.01 -3.77
N MET A 222 -0.07 -6.70 -2.71
CA MET A 222 -1.06 -7.62 -2.15
C MET A 222 -2.13 -8.01 -3.16
N ALA A 223 -2.64 -7.06 -3.93
CA ALA A 223 -3.68 -7.31 -4.93
C ALA A 223 -3.13 -8.10 -6.11
N ALA A 224 -1.94 -7.72 -6.62
CA ALA A 224 -1.28 -8.43 -7.71
C ALA A 224 -1.00 -9.90 -7.36
N LEU A 225 -0.49 -10.17 -6.15
CA LEU A 225 -0.21 -11.54 -5.68
C LEU A 225 -1.49 -12.38 -5.48
N LYS A 226 -2.66 -11.75 -5.43
CA LYS A 226 -3.99 -12.39 -5.34
C LYS A 226 -4.73 -12.44 -6.67
N ASP A 227 -4.10 -12.10 -7.78
CA ASP A 227 -4.71 -12.06 -9.12
C ASP A 227 -5.94 -11.14 -9.22
N ILE A 228 -5.90 -10.00 -8.52
CA ILE A 228 -6.97 -9.01 -8.57
C ILE A 228 -6.82 -8.17 -9.82
N ASP A 229 -7.91 -8.05 -10.58
CA ASP A 229 -8.00 -7.10 -11.70
C ASP A 229 -8.13 -5.68 -11.16
N PHE A 230 -7.10 -4.86 -11.38
CA PHE A 230 -7.07 -3.47 -10.94
C PHE A 230 -8.10 -2.60 -11.67
N GLY A 231 -8.43 -2.93 -12.93
CA GLY A 231 -9.42 -2.21 -13.72
C GLY A 231 -10.84 -2.27 -13.15
N GLU A 232 -11.11 -3.28 -12.31
CA GLU A 232 -12.39 -3.52 -11.65
C GLU A 232 -12.39 -3.11 -10.17
N CYS A 233 -11.42 -2.29 -9.75
CA CYS A 233 -11.25 -1.89 -8.35
C CYS A 233 -11.02 -0.39 -8.21
N PHE A 234 -11.15 0.13 -7.00
CA PHE A 234 -10.72 1.48 -6.67
C PHE A 234 -9.79 1.50 -5.46
N LEU A 235 -8.90 2.51 -5.44
CA LEU A 235 -7.93 2.74 -4.38
C LEU A 235 -8.47 3.79 -3.41
N ALA A 236 -8.50 3.47 -2.12
CA ALA A 236 -8.85 4.39 -1.04
C ALA A 236 -7.61 4.71 -0.18
N LEU A 237 -7.41 6.01 0.15
CA LEU A 237 -6.21 6.50 0.83
C LEU A 237 -6.55 7.40 2.03
N SER A 238 -5.66 7.42 3.03
CA SER A 238 -5.64 8.45 4.06
C SER A 238 -4.78 9.66 3.68
N GLY A 239 -3.78 9.47 2.82
CA GLY A 239 -2.76 10.44 2.44
C GLY A 239 -3.14 11.34 1.26
N ARG A 240 -2.32 12.38 1.01
CA ARG A 240 -2.47 13.28 -0.15
C ARG A 240 -2.25 12.54 -1.46
N MET A 241 -2.98 12.94 -2.49
CA MET A 241 -2.84 12.42 -3.87
C MET A 241 -1.87 13.31 -4.65
N SER A 242 -0.59 12.96 -4.63
CA SER A 242 0.48 13.58 -5.41
C SER A 242 0.58 12.97 -6.81
N GLY A 243 1.39 13.57 -7.68
CA GLY A 243 1.70 13.00 -8.98
C GLY A 243 2.24 11.57 -8.91
N ASP A 244 3.08 11.27 -7.89
CA ASP A 244 3.60 9.91 -7.66
C ASP A 244 2.50 8.90 -7.37
N VAL A 245 1.57 9.25 -6.48
CA VAL A 245 0.44 8.37 -6.15
C VAL A 245 -0.45 8.14 -7.37
N ALA A 246 -0.74 9.19 -8.14
CA ALA A 246 -1.52 9.08 -9.37
C ALA A 246 -0.80 8.22 -10.43
N PHE A 247 0.52 8.41 -10.58
CA PHE A 247 1.34 7.61 -11.49
C PHE A 247 1.36 6.12 -11.12
N LYS A 248 1.55 5.81 -9.82
CA LYS A 248 1.53 4.44 -9.31
C LYS A 248 0.21 3.73 -9.63
N ALA A 249 -0.91 4.40 -9.40
CA ALA A 249 -2.22 3.86 -9.71
C ALA A 249 -2.44 3.68 -11.23
N ALA A 250 -2.01 4.65 -12.04
CA ALA A 250 -2.12 4.60 -13.49
C ALA A 250 -1.29 3.45 -14.11
N ASN A 251 -0.07 3.21 -13.59
CA ASN A 251 0.79 2.12 -14.07
C ASN A 251 0.16 0.73 -13.92
N VAL A 252 -0.63 0.53 -12.87
CA VAL A 252 -1.31 -0.76 -12.64
C VAL A 252 -2.75 -0.78 -13.16
N GLY A 253 -3.24 0.33 -13.74
CA GLY A 253 -4.56 0.41 -14.35
C GLY A 253 -5.71 0.63 -13.36
N LEU A 254 -5.46 1.11 -12.14
CA LEU A 254 -6.50 1.49 -11.18
C LEU A 254 -7.25 2.75 -11.68
N PRO A 255 -8.57 2.70 -11.92
CA PRO A 255 -9.30 3.80 -12.56
C PRO A 255 -9.75 4.91 -11.62
N ILE A 256 -9.78 4.68 -10.31
CA ILE A 256 -10.27 5.63 -9.31
C ILE A 256 -9.34 5.63 -8.10
N ILE A 257 -8.94 6.84 -7.66
CA ILE A 257 -8.36 7.08 -6.33
C ILE A 257 -9.29 7.97 -5.53
N ALA A 258 -9.62 7.55 -4.31
CA ALA A 258 -10.41 8.32 -3.36
C ALA A 258 -9.63 8.53 -2.05
N SER A 259 -9.58 9.76 -1.51
CA SER A 259 -8.79 10.07 -0.33
C SER A 259 -9.52 10.93 0.70
N LEU A 260 -9.23 10.67 1.99
CA LEU A 260 -9.56 11.58 3.10
C LEU A 260 -8.90 12.95 2.95
N SER A 261 -7.76 13.01 2.26
CA SER A 261 -6.89 14.18 2.12
C SER A 261 -7.08 14.89 0.78
N ALA A 262 -6.21 15.87 0.50
CA ALA A 262 -6.25 16.71 -0.68
C ALA A 262 -5.61 16.03 -1.90
N ALA A 263 -6.06 16.45 -3.10
CA ALA A 263 -5.28 16.31 -4.32
C ALA A 263 -4.25 17.46 -4.40
N LEU A 264 -3.07 17.16 -4.96
CA LEU A 264 -2.07 18.16 -5.31
C LEU A 264 -2.15 18.47 -6.80
N SER A 265 -1.66 19.64 -7.23
CA SER A 265 -1.65 20.03 -8.65
C SER A 265 -0.98 18.97 -9.53
N SER A 266 0.18 18.45 -9.11
CA SER A 266 0.87 17.36 -9.81
C SER A 266 0.03 16.10 -9.95
N GLY A 267 -0.77 15.77 -8.91
CA GLY A 267 -1.70 14.64 -8.94
C GLY A 267 -2.83 14.84 -9.94
N ILE A 268 -3.40 16.05 -10.01
CA ILE A 268 -4.45 16.40 -10.97
C ILE A 268 -3.91 16.31 -12.39
N THR A 269 -2.77 16.95 -12.69
CA THR A 269 -2.15 16.90 -14.03
C THR A 269 -1.84 15.47 -14.47
N MET A 270 -1.30 14.63 -13.57
CA MET A 270 -1.01 13.22 -13.87
C MET A 270 -2.31 12.43 -14.12
N ALA A 271 -3.35 12.66 -13.32
CA ALA A 271 -4.62 11.97 -13.45
C ALA A 271 -5.35 12.32 -14.76
N GLU A 272 -5.35 13.60 -15.16
CA GLU A 272 -5.90 14.07 -16.44
C GLU A 272 -5.18 13.40 -17.61
N SER A 273 -3.85 13.31 -17.56
CA SER A 273 -3.07 12.67 -18.61
C SER A 273 -3.33 11.17 -18.73
N ALA A 274 -3.72 10.51 -17.63
CA ALA A 274 -3.94 9.08 -17.54
C ALA A 274 -5.42 8.64 -17.62
N ASP A 275 -6.37 9.55 -17.73
CA ASP A 275 -7.80 9.29 -17.61
C ASP A 275 -8.15 8.61 -16.27
N LEU A 276 -7.50 9.06 -15.17
CA LEU A 276 -7.68 8.57 -13.81
C LEU A 276 -8.64 9.48 -13.04
N THR A 277 -9.61 8.92 -12.34
CA THR A 277 -10.50 9.67 -11.46
C THR A 277 -9.83 9.96 -10.13
N LEU A 278 -9.72 11.24 -9.75
CA LEU A 278 -9.29 11.68 -8.41
C LEU A 278 -10.46 12.24 -7.62
N ALA A 279 -10.72 11.66 -6.45
CA ALA A 279 -11.71 12.10 -5.49
C ALA A 279 -11.05 12.39 -4.14
N GLY A 280 -11.00 13.65 -3.74
CA GLY A 280 -10.37 14.07 -2.49
C GLY A 280 -11.34 14.66 -1.48
N PHE A 281 -10.83 14.93 -0.26
CA PHE A 281 -11.61 15.42 0.87
C PHE A 281 -12.89 14.61 1.11
N VAL A 282 -12.80 13.29 0.97
CA VAL A 282 -13.90 12.35 1.19
C VAL A 282 -14.20 12.27 2.69
N ARG A 283 -14.85 13.31 3.20
CA ARG A 283 -15.17 13.51 4.63
C ARG A 283 -16.23 14.62 4.81
N GLY A 284 -16.87 14.69 5.98
CA GLY A 284 -17.83 15.76 6.29
C GLY A 284 -18.99 15.81 5.31
N LYS A 285 -19.48 14.66 4.83
CA LYS A 285 -20.59 14.50 3.88
C LYS A 285 -20.32 15.09 2.47
N ARG A 286 -19.05 15.19 2.05
CA ARG A 286 -18.68 15.68 0.71
C ARG A 286 -17.61 14.80 0.07
N ILE A 287 -17.56 14.87 -1.25
CA ILE A 287 -16.51 14.32 -2.11
C ILE A 287 -16.17 15.40 -3.14
N ASN A 288 -14.90 15.80 -3.22
CA ASN A 288 -14.45 16.70 -4.28
C ASN A 288 -13.88 15.85 -5.41
N ILE A 289 -14.49 15.84 -6.58
CA ILE A 289 -14.02 15.11 -7.76
C ILE A 289 -13.25 16.11 -8.62
N TYR A 290 -11.97 15.79 -8.87
CA TYR A 290 -11.04 16.68 -9.61
C TYR A 290 -10.91 16.31 -11.08
N THR A 291 -10.98 15.02 -11.41
CA THR A 291 -10.78 14.49 -12.77
C THR A 291 -11.76 13.36 -13.05
N CYS A 292 -12.13 13.17 -14.33
CA CYS A 292 -12.94 12.04 -14.84
C CYS A 292 -14.15 11.69 -13.95
N PRO A 293 -15.12 12.64 -13.77
CA PRO A 293 -16.23 12.47 -12.82
C PRO A 293 -17.22 11.36 -13.21
N GLU A 294 -17.23 10.93 -14.45
CA GLU A 294 -18.18 9.94 -15.02
C GLU A 294 -18.11 8.56 -14.37
N ARG A 295 -16.99 8.26 -13.66
CA ARG A 295 -16.83 7.01 -12.91
C ARG A 295 -17.44 7.03 -11.51
N ILE A 296 -17.87 8.21 -11.03
CA ILE A 296 -18.52 8.33 -9.71
C ILE A 296 -19.99 8.67 -9.91
N VAL A 297 -20.87 7.73 -9.58
CA VAL A 297 -22.31 7.86 -9.79
C VAL A 297 -22.97 8.42 -8.52
N SER A 298 -23.63 9.58 -8.63
CA SER A 298 -24.25 10.26 -7.50
C SER A 298 -25.62 9.73 -7.11
N LYS A 299 -26.34 9.02 -8.02
CA LYS A 299 -27.65 8.41 -7.78
C LYS A 299 -27.64 6.94 -8.19
N SER A 300 -28.33 6.13 -7.41
CA SER A 300 -28.66 4.74 -7.70
C SER A 300 -29.76 4.63 -8.68
#